data_be9543707cb8785b7bea941b23900214
#
_entry.id   be9543707cb8785b7bea941b23900214
#
_cell.length_a   1.000
_cell.length_b   1.000
_cell.length_c   1.000
_cell.angle_alpha   90.00
_cell.angle_beta   90.00
_cell.angle_gamma   90.00
#
_symmetry.space_group_name_H-M   'P 1'
#
loop_
_entity.id
_entity.type
_entity.pdbx_description
1 polymer ?
#
loop_
_entity_poly.entity_id
_entity_poly.type
_entity_poly.pdbx_seq_one_letter_code
_entity_poly.pdbx_strand_id
1 'polypeptide(L)'
;IIPEGDMDIYSSSQFRDLVLDSYNEEKMDLLINGEKLEYVDSTGLGALIGILKRVKEDDKKIYLSNIKPNIRKLFDITELDKLFIIRSENDE
;
A
#
# COMPACT_ATOMS: atom_id res chain seq x y z
N ILE A 1 -8.83 -1.22 3.70
CA ILE A 1 -7.87 -0.46 4.55
C ILE A 1 -7.74 0.96 4.02
N ILE A 2 -7.95 1.92 4.87
CA ILE A 2 -7.88 3.34 4.49
C ILE A 2 -6.86 4.05 5.38
N PRO A 3 -5.58 4.10 4.98
CA PRO A 3 -4.60 4.86 5.75
C PRO A 3 -4.88 6.35 5.66
N GLU A 4 -4.59 7.09 6.72
CA GLU A 4 -4.81 8.52 6.78
C GLU A 4 -3.50 9.26 7.06
N GLY A 5 -3.39 10.47 6.50
CA GLY A 5 -2.27 11.35 6.76
C GLY A 5 -0.98 10.89 6.10
N ASP A 6 0.10 10.92 6.84
CA ASP A 6 1.43 10.63 6.32
C ASP A 6 1.88 9.23 6.70
N MET A 7 2.46 8.53 5.76
CA MET A 7 3.09 7.24 6.02
C MET A 7 4.60 7.46 6.01
N ASP A 8 5.15 7.66 7.19
CA ASP A 8 6.53 8.08 7.39
C ASP A 8 7.21 7.22 8.46
N ILE A 9 8.41 7.65 8.89
CA ILE A 9 9.20 6.92 9.86
C ILE A 9 8.45 6.67 11.18
N TYR A 10 7.50 7.52 11.52
CA TYR A 10 6.77 7.40 12.79
C TYR A 10 5.54 6.50 12.71
N SER A 11 4.98 6.33 11.53
CA SER A 11 3.71 5.61 11.36
C SER A 11 3.82 4.34 10.52
N SER A 12 4.85 4.22 9.70
CA SER A 12 4.91 3.15 8.70
C SER A 12 5.01 1.75 9.31
N SER A 13 5.81 1.56 10.36
CA SER A 13 5.94 0.23 10.97
C SER A 13 4.66 -0.19 11.67
N GLN A 14 3.97 0.76 12.32
CA GLN A 14 2.70 0.48 12.97
C GLN A 14 1.65 0.10 11.93
N PHE A 15 1.60 0.82 10.82
CA PHE A 15 0.69 0.50 9.73
C PHE A 15 0.95 -0.91 9.19
N ARG A 16 2.22 -1.23 8.93
CA ARG A 16 2.61 -2.54 8.44
C ARG A 16 2.16 -3.65 9.40
N ASP A 17 2.42 -3.47 10.68
CA ASP A 17 2.09 -4.47 11.68
C ASP A 17 0.58 -4.69 11.77
N LEU A 18 -0.20 -3.62 11.74
CA LEU A 18 -1.66 -3.72 11.77
C LEU A 18 -2.20 -4.47 10.55
N VAL A 19 -1.68 -4.15 9.37
CA VAL A 19 -2.12 -4.81 8.15
C VAL A 19 -1.74 -6.28 8.16
N LEU A 20 -0.51 -6.61 8.56
CA LEU A 20 -0.05 -8.00 8.58
C LEU A 20 -0.79 -8.84 9.64
N ASP A 21 -1.10 -8.25 10.80
CA ASP A 21 -1.89 -8.94 11.81
C ASP A 21 -3.27 -9.30 11.26
N SER A 22 -3.93 -8.35 10.62
CA SER A 22 -5.21 -8.59 9.99
C SER A 22 -5.12 -9.62 8.86
N TYR A 23 -4.09 -9.52 8.04
CA TYR A 23 -3.87 -10.45 6.94
C TYR A 23 -3.65 -11.87 7.44
N ASN A 24 -2.87 -12.03 8.51
CA ASN A 24 -2.58 -13.37 9.04
C ASN A 24 -3.81 -14.05 9.64
N GLU A 25 -4.79 -13.27 10.07
CA GLU A 25 -6.04 -13.85 10.57
C GLU A 25 -6.91 -14.37 9.43
N GLU A 26 -6.92 -13.67 8.30
CA GLU A 26 -7.71 -14.05 7.14
C GLU A 26 -6.95 -13.69 5.88
N LYS A 27 -6.26 -14.69 5.32
CA LYS A 27 -5.38 -14.47 4.17
C LYS A 27 -6.17 -14.31 2.89
N MET A 28 -6.23 -13.10 2.40
CA MET A 28 -6.94 -12.74 1.18
C MET A 28 -6.25 -11.54 0.54
N ASP A 29 -6.60 -11.25 -0.72
CA ASP A 29 -6.07 -10.07 -1.38
C ASP A 29 -6.37 -8.83 -0.56
N LEU A 30 -5.44 -7.88 -0.57
CA LEU A 30 -5.59 -6.64 0.18
C LEU A 30 -6.01 -5.50 -0.74
N LEU A 31 -6.88 -4.64 -0.24
CA LEU A 31 -7.24 -3.40 -0.91
C LEU A 31 -6.87 -2.24 0.00
N ILE A 32 -6.02 -1.36 -0.50
CA ILE A 32 -5.62 -0.14 0.21
C ILE A 32 -6.21 1.05 -0.54
N ASN A 33 -7.12 1.76 0.12
CA ASN A 33 -7.73 2.96 -0.44
C ASN A 33 -6.94 4.16 0.04
N GLY A 34 -6.29 4.85 -0.87
CA GLY A 34 -5.40 5.97 -0.55
C GLY A 34 -6.02 7.35 -0.57
N GLU A 35 -7.35 7.45 -0.58
CA GLU A 35 -8.01 8.77 -0.69
C GLU A 35 -7.64 9.72 0.47
N LYS A 36 -7.32 9.19 1.63
CA LYS A 36 -6.94 9.99 2.81
C LYS A 36 -5.44 10.00 3.08
N LEU A 37 -4.67 9.32 2.24
CA LEU A 37 -3.23 9.29 2.37
C LEU A 37 -2.63 10.52 1.70
N GLU A 38 -1.92 11.34 2.49
CA GLU A 38 -1.40 12.63 2.04
C GLU A 38 0.04 12.55 1.55
N TYR A 39 0.86 11.69 2.19
CA TYR A 39 2.28 11.64 1.94
C TYR A 39 2.85 10.27 2.27
N VAL A 40 3.83 9.84 1.47
CA VAL A 40 4.56 8.59 1.71
C VAL A 40 6.03 8.87 1.47
N ASP A 41 6.87 8.54 2.45
CA ASP A 41 8.32 8.64 2.28
C ASP A 41 8.93 7.25 2.03
N SER A 42 10.26 7.17 2.02
CA SER A 42 10.93 5.90 1.75
C SER A 42 10.63 4.83 2.80
N THR A 43 10.42 5.22 4.06
CA THR A 43 10.05 4.25 5.10
C THR A 43 8.64 3.73 4.89
N GLY A 44 7.72 4.59 4.42
CA GLY A 44 6.37 4.18 4.06
C GLY A 44 6.36 3.23 2.87
N LEU A 45 7.16 3.53 1.84
CA LEU A 45 7.30 2.62 0.71
C LEU A 45 7.88 1.28 1.15
N GLY A 46 8.87 1.30 2.05
CA GLY A 46 9.46 0.07 2.58
C GLY A 46 8.43 -0.78 3.32
N ALA A 47 7.54 -0.15 4.09
CA ALA A 47 6.47 -0.85 4.77
C ALA A 47 5.51 -1.51 3.77
N LEU A 48 5.14 -0.79 2.72
CA LEU A 48 4.27 -1.34 1.68
C LEU A 48 4.93 -2.52 0.97
N ILE A 49 6.21 -2.41 0.68
CA ILE A 49 6.96 -3.51 0.05
C ILE A 49 7.03 -4.72 0.98
N GLY A 50 7.21 -4.49 2.28
CA GLY A 50 7.22 -5.57 3.26
C GLY A 50 5.89 -6.33 3.30
N ILE A 51 4.79 -5.59 3.26
CA ILE A 51 3.46 -6.19 3.19
C ILE A 51 3.31 -6.99 1.89
N LEU A 52 3.74 -6.42 0.77
CA LEU A 52 3.65 -7.09 -0.52
C LEU A 52 4.43 -8.41 -0.52
N LYS A 53 5.65 -8.41 0.00
CA LYS A 53 6.45 -9.63 0.07
C LYS A 53 5.76 -10.72 0.87
N ARG A 54 5.12 -10.34 1.96
CA ARG A 54 4.42 -11.32 2.81
C ARG A 54 3.23 -11.93 2.10
N VAL A 55 2.40 -11.11 1.46
CA VAL A 55 1.20 -11.63 0.81
C VAL A 55 1.53 -12.41 -0.46
N LYS A 56 2.63 -12.09 -1.13
CA LYS A 56 3.07 -12.85 -2.30
C LYS A 56 3.47 -14.27 -1.98
N GLU A 57 3.92 -14.54 -0.76
CA GLU A 57 4.22 -15.90 -0.33
C GLU A 57 2.99 -16.80 -0.40
N ASP A 58 1.82 -16.22 -0.31
CA ASP A 58 0.54 -16.93 -0.37
C ASP A 58 -0.17 -16.71 -1.72
N ASP A 59 0.53 -16.21 -2.73
CA ASP A 59 -0.02 -15.87 -4.05
C ASP A 59 -1.15 -14.85 -3.99
N LYS A 60 -1.11 -13.94 -3.01
CA LYS A 60 -2.10 -12.88 -2.88
C LYS A 60 -1.58 -11.59 -3.49
N LYS A 61 -2.48 -10.66 -3.72
CA LYS A 61 -2.19 -9.39 -4.39
C LYS A 61 -2.60 -8.21 -3.53
N ILE A 62 -1.99 -7.06 -3.81
CA ILE A 62 -2.37 -5.80 -3.18
C ILE A 62 -2.92 -4.87 -4.26
N TYR A 63 -4.13 -4.41 -4.04
CA TYR A 63 -4.78 -3.43 -4.90
C TYR A 63 -4.70 -2.07 -4.22
N LEU A 64 -4.31 -1.05 -4.98
CA LEU A 64 -4.28 0.33 -4.50
C LEU A 64 -5.35 1.11 -5.27
N SER A 65 -6.18 1.85 -4.54
CA SER A 65 -7.23 2.66 -5.17
C SER A 65 -7.16 4.10 -4.66
N ASN A 66 -7.63 5.03 -5.48
CA ASN A 66 -7.73 6.44 -5.13
C ASN A 66 -6.41 7.05 -4.65
N ILE A 67 -5.30 6.62 -5.28
CA ILE A 67 -3.97 7.12 -4.93
C ILE A 67 -3.81 8.52 -5.51
N LYS A 68 -3.41 9.48 -4.67
CA LYS A 68 -3.22 10.85 -5.09
C LYS A 68 -2.09 10.97 -6.12
N PRO A 69 -2.17 11.95 -7.04
CA PRO A 69 -1.19 12.06 -8.12
C PRO A 69 0.26 12.15 -7.66
N ASN A 70 0.54 12.85 -6.57
CA ASN A 70 1.90 12.96 -6.04
C ASN A 70 2.44 11.61 -5.55
N ILE A 71 1.58 10.81 -4.95
CA ILE A 71 1.95 9.46 -4.49
C ILE A 71 2.05 8.50 -5.66
N ARG A 72 1.12 8.58 -6.61
CA ARG A 72 1.16 7.77 -7.83
C ARG A 72 2.46 8.00 -8.59
N LYS A 73 2.89 9.26 -8.68
CA LYS A 73 4.14 9.60 -9.35
C LYS A 73 5.33 8.93 -8.67
N LEU A 74 5.32 8.87 -7.34
CA LEU A 74 6.39 8.21 -6.59
C LEU A 74 6.44 6.71 -6.91
N PHE A 75 5.29 6.07 -7.02
CA PHE A 75 5.22 4.67 -7.42
C PHE A 75 5.75 4.47 -8.84
N ASP A 76 5.41 5.37 -9.75
CA ASP A 76 5.88 5.30 -11.13
C ASP A 76 7.40 5.45 -11.22
N ILE A 77 7.97 6.40 -10.48
CA ILE A 77 9.42 6.64 -10.48
C ILE A 77 10.19 5.45 -9.93
N THR A 78 9.67 4.82 -8.90
CA THR A 78 10.32 3.66 -8.27
C THR A 78 9.96 2.34 -8.92
N GLU A 79 9.13 2.36 -9.96
CA GLU A 79 8.62 1.19 -10.66
C GLU A 79 7.78 0.25 -9.77
N LEU A 80 7.34 0.73 -8.62
CA LEU A 80 6.47 -0.05 -7.75
C LEU A 80 5.07 -0.21 -8.34
N ASP A 81 4.71 0.65 -9.29
CA ASP A 81 3.46 0.50 -10.04
C ASP A 81 3.35 -0.85 -10.76
N LYS A 82 4.48 -1.52 -10.99
CA LYS A 82 4.52 -2.84 -11.61
C LYS A 82 4.27 -3.98 -10.63
N LEU A 83 4.44 -3.71 -9.33
CA LEU A 83 4.31 -4.72 -8.28
C LEU A 83 2.95 -4.70 -7.61
N PHE A 84 2.32 -3.53 -7.56
CA PHE A 84 0.98 -3.34 -7.00
C PHE A 84 -0.01 -3.19 -8.14
N ILE A 85 -1.27 -3.54 -7.89
CA ILE A 85 -2.33 -3.31 -8.87
C ILE A 85 -2.98 -1.98 -8.53
N ILE A 86 -2.67 -0.95 -9.31
CA ILE A 86 -3.15 0.39 -9.04
C ILE A 86 -4.40 0.67 -9.88
N ARG A 87 -5.46 1.08 -9.22
CA ARG A 87 -6.71 1.42 -9.86
C ARG A 87 -7.08 2.87 -9.59
N SER A 88 -7.64 3.53 -10.57
CA SER A 88 -8.24 4.84 -10.37
C SER A 88 -9.76 4.72 -10.48
N GLU A 89 -10.47 5.76 -10.03
CA GLU A 89 -11.93 5.77 -10.14
C GLU A 89 -12.42 5.67 -11.58
N ASN A 90 -11.58 6.06 -12.52
CA ASN A 90 -11.94 6.11 -13.93
C ASN A 90 -11.51 4.86 -14.71
N ASP A 91 -10.96 3.87 -14.05
CA ASP A 91 -10.43 2.65 -14.69
C ASP A 91 -11.41 1.49 -14.64
N GLU A 92 -12.66 1.78 -14.67
CA GLU A 92 -13.71 0.74 -14.62
C GLU A 92 -14.05 0.17 -16.00
#